data_db9b78b95cac0621e938ec04606f2b85
#
_entry.id   db9b78b95cac0621e938ec04606f2b85
#
_cell.length_a   1.000
_cell.length_b   1.000
_cell.length_c   1.000
_cell.angle_alpha   90.00
_cell.angle_beta   90.00
_cell.angle_gamma   90.00
#
_symmetry.space_group_name_H-M   'P 1'
#
loop_
_entity.id
_entity.type
_entity.pdbx_description
1 polymer ?
#
loop_
_entity_poly.entity_id
_entity_poly.type
_entity_poly.pdbx_seq_one_letter_code
_entity_poly.pdbx_strand_id
1 'polypeptide(L)'
;MKLWLVRHAQPLVDAGVCYGRLDVAADPAATRASAQALAQALPLHAALHTSPLQRCEHLAQSLCALRPDLASKTDDRLAEMDFGSWEGQRWDALGAHALDAWTQDFAHHPPGGGESVNHVMQRVAQALDSTRNSGQDTVWVTHAGVIRATRLLLAGQRQVQHAHEWPTEAVPFGAWEVHGLSR
;
A
#
# COMPACT_ATOMS: atom_id res chain seq x y z
N MET A 1 10.14 14.42 -11.45
CA MET A 1 10.02 12.96 -11.46
C MET A 1 8.59 12.53 -11.10
N LYS A 2 8.23 11.29 -11.39
CA LYS A 2 6.89 10.75 -11.12
C LYS A 2 6.95 9.58 -10.15
N LEU A 3 5.95 9.49 -9.27
CA LEU A 3 5.71 8.34 -8.40
C LEU A 3 4.43 7.64 -8.88
N TRP A 4 4.55 6.36 -9.19
CA TRP A 4 3.47 5.47 -9.57
C TRP A 4 3.09 4.64 -8.34
N LEU A 5 1.87 4.82 -7.85
CA LEU A 5 1.33 4.08 -6.71
C LEU A 5 0.43 2.96 -7.23
N VAL A 6 0.94 1.75 -7.23
CA VAL A 6 0.27 0.56 -7.77
C VAL A 6 -0.31 -0.26 -6.64
N ARG A 7 -1.62 -0.49 -6.64
CA ARG A 7 -2.25 -1.44 -5.73
C ARG A 7 -2.12 -2.85 -6.26
N HIS A 8 -1.74 -3.81 -5.39
CA HIS A 8 -1.72 -5.23 -5.74
C HIS A 8 -3.03 -5.71 -6.39
N ALA A 9 -2.99 -6.83 -7.13
CA ALA A 9 -4.15 -7.44 -7.75
C ALA A 9 -5.15 -7.99 -6.70
N GLN A 10 -6.33 -8.46 -7.16
CA GLN A 10 -7.39 -9.00 -6.30
C GLN A 10 -6.86 -10.06 -5.34
N PRO A 11 -6.94 -9.86 -4.01
CA PRO A 11 -6.48 -10.84 -3.04
C PRO A 11 -7.45 -12.03 -2.94
N LEU A 12 -6.90 -13.19 -2.63
CA LEU A 12 -7.65 -14.43 -2.38
C LEU A 12 -8.01 -14.51 -0.89
N VAL A 13 -8.96 -13.69 -0.49
CA VAL A 13 -9.49 -13.59 0.86
C VAL A 13 -10.99 -13.30 0.80
N ASP A 14 -11.76 -13.83 1.73
CA ASP A 14 -13.20 -13.61 1.78
C ASP A 14 -13.54 -12.14 2.03
N ALA A 15 -14.63 -11.68 1.42
CA ALA A 15 -15.12 -10.32 1.64
C ALA A 15 -15.44 -10.09 3.13
N GLY A 16 -15.00 -8.94 3.66
CA GLY A 16 -15.23 -8.58 5.06
C GLY A 16 -14.23 -9.16 6.05
N VAL A 17 -13.23 -9.89 5.61
CA VAL A 17 -12.11 -10.31 6.47
C VAL A 17 -11.10 -9.18 6.59
N CYS A 18 -10.63 -8.91 7.81
CA CYS A 18 -9.53 -8.01 8.10
C CYS A 18 -8.22 -8.66 7.65
N TYR A 19 -7.49 -8.02 6.76
CA TYR A 19 -6.14 -8.42 6.36
C TYR A 19 -5.29 -7.17 6.08
N GLY A 20 -4.21 -7.05 6.76
CA GLY A 20 -3.21 -6.01 6.55
C GLY A 20 -1.86 -6.65 6.29
N ARG A 21 -1.14 -6.97 7.36
CA ARG A 21 0.13 -7.71 7.32
C ARG A 21 -0.03 -9.21 7.05
N LEU A 22 -1.24 -9.75 7.21
CA LEU A 22 -1.51 -11.14 6.85
C LEU A 22 -1.12 -11.39 5.39
N ASP A 23 -0.25 -12.37 5.18
CA ASP A 23 0.35 -12.61 3.87
C ASP A 23 -0.55 -13.48 2.98
N VAL A 24 -1.66 -12.89 2.52
CA VAL A 24 -2.60 -13.52 1.59
C VAL A 24 -2.12 -13.40 0.14
N ALA A 25 -2.34 -14.45 -0.65
CA ALA A 25 -2.05 -14.45 -2.07
C ALA A 25 -3.03 -13.57 -2.86
N ALA A 26 -2.64 -13.14 -4.05
CA ALA A 26 -3.55 -12.53 -5.03
C ALA A 26 -3.92 -13.52 -6.14
N ASP A 27 -5.03 -13.26 -6.83
CA ASP A 27 -5.46 -14.03 -8.00
C ASP A 27 -4.38 -13.98 -9.09
N PRO A 28 -3.89 -15.13 -9.57
CA PRO A 28 -2.79 -15.17 -10.54
C PRO A 28 -3.17 -14.57 -11.90
N ALA A 29 -4.43 -14.70 -12.34
CA ALA A 29 -4.88 -14.16 -13.63
C ALA A 29 -4.98 -12.63 -13.55
N ALA A 30 -5.56 -12.10 -12.47
CA ALA A 30 -5.61 -10.66 -12.21
C ALA A 30 -4.20 -10.06 -12.05
N THR A 31 -3.28 -10.78 -11.40
CA THR A 31 -1.87 -10.37 -11.26
C THR A 31 -1.17 -10.24 -12.60
N ARG A 32 -1.34 -11.25 -13.50
CA ARG A 32 -0.77 -11.20 -14.86
C ARG A 32 -1.37 -10.06 -15.69
N ALA A 33 -2.68 -9.86 -15.63
CA ALA A 33 -3.35 -8.78 -16.35
C ALA A 33 -2.84 -7.40 -15.91
N SER A 34 -2.70 -7.19 -14.60
CA SER A 34 -2.15 -5.96 -14.02
C SER A 34 -0.70 -5.73 -14.46
N ALA A 35 0.14 -6.79 -14.43
CA ALA A 35 1.53 -6.70 -14.88
C ALA A 35 1.64 -6.34 -16.36
N GLN A 36 0.78 -6.90 -17.23
CA GLN A 36 0.74 -6.58 -18.67
C GLN A 36 0.36 -5.10 -18.91
N ALA A 37 -0.65 -4.61 -18.21
CA ALA A 37 -1.06 -3.21 -18.32
C ALA A 37 0.03 -2.25 -17.84
N LEU A 38 0.66 -2.54 -16.70
CA LEU A 38 1.79 -1.78 -16.16
C LEU A 38 2.99 -1.78 -17.10
N ALA A 39 3.33 -2.93 -17.69
CA ALA A 39 4.46 -3.05 -18.60
C ALA A 39 4.36 -2.10 -19.81
N GLN A 40 3.14 -1.78 -20.25
CA GLN A 40 2.88 -0.84 -21.33
C GLN A 40 2.87 0.63 -20.87
N ALA A 41 2.51 0.88 -19.63
CA ALA A 41 2.31 2.23 -19.10
C ALA A 41 3.57 2.85 -18.48
N LEU A 42 4.45 2.03 -17.90
CA LEU A 42 5.59 2.51 -17.13
C LEU A 42 6.73 3.04 -18.01
N PRO A 43 7.39 4.14 -17.59
CA PRO A 43 8.58 4.63 -18.28
C PRO A 43 9.72 3.61 -18.22
N LEU A 44 10.68 3.74 -19.13
CA LEU A 44 11.89 2.92 -19.13
C LEU A 44 12.76 3.27 -17.91
N HIS A 45 13.40 2.23 -17.36
CA HIS A 45 14.37 2.36 -16.26
C HIS A 45 13.84 3.02 -14.99
N ALA A 46 12.52 2.93 -14.71
CA ALA A 46 11.96 3.39 -13.44
C ALA A 46 12.51 2.54 -12.28
N ALA A 47 12.73 3.16 -11.14
CA ALA A 47 13.02 2.41 -9.90
C ALA A 47 11.75 1.67 -9.45
N LEU A 48 11.85 0.37 -9.18
CA LEU A 48 10.72 -0.46 -8.76
C LEU A 48 10.91 -0.92 -7.32
N HIS A 49 10.03 -0.47 -6.44
CA HIS A 49 9.98 -0.92 -5.06
C HIS A 49 8.68 -1.67 -4.79
N THR A 50 8.75 -2.74 -3.99
CA THR A 50 7.59 -3.55 -3.65
C THR A 50 7.46 -3.79 -2.16
N SER A 51 6.23 -3.84 -1.67
CA SER A 51 5.92 -4.40 -0.36
C SER A 51 6.44 -5.84 -0.25
N PRO A 52 6.86 -6.31 0.96
CA PRO A 52 7.31 -7.68 1.18
C PRO A 52 6.19 -8.72 1.12
N LEU A 53 4.92 -8.30 1.05
CA LEU A 53 3.79 -9.23 1.04
C LEU A 53 3.61 -9.86 -0.35
N GLN A 54 3.38 -11.19 -0.38
CA GLN A 54 3.40 -11.98 -1.61
C GLN A 54 2.49 -11.44 -2.72
N ARG A 55 1.34 -10.85 -2.38
CA ARG A 55 0.41 -10.23 -3.35
C ARG A 55 1.02 -9.05 -4.12
N CYS A 56 2.01 -8.37 -3.52
CA CYS A 56 2.79 -7.32 -4.18
C CYS A 56 4.02 -7.89 -4.88
N GLU A 57 4.74 -8.80 -4.23
CA GLU A 57 5.94 -9.42 -4.79
C GLU A 57 5.64 -10.17 -6.09
N HIS A 58 4.56 -10.96 -6.15
CA HIS A 58 4.16 -11.67 -7.36
C HIS A 58 3.82 -10.72 -8.52
N LEU A 59 3.20 -9.57 -8.23
CA LEU A 59 2.95 -8.55 -9.26
C LEU A 59 4.27 -7.93 -9.74
N ALA A 60 5.17 -7.59 -8.83
CA ALA A 60 6.48 -7.04 -9.19
C ALA A 60 7.33 -8.04 -9.99
N GLN A 61 7.34 -9.32 -9.59
CA GLN A 61 8.03 -10.40 -10.33
C GLN A 61 7.46 -10.60 -11.75
N SER A 62 6.13 -10.61 -11.86
CA SER A 62 5.44 -10.72 -13.16
C SER A 62 5.75 -9.53 -14.07
N LEU A 63 5.85 -8.33 -13.50
CA LEU A 63 6.22 -7.12 -14.22
C LEU A 63 7.68 -7.17 -14.69
N CYS A 64 8.62 -7.57 -13.83
CA CYS A 64 10.04 -7.71 -14.19
C CYS A 64 10.26 -8.76 -15.31
N ALA A 65 9.46 -9.84 -15.33
CA ALA A 65 9.51 -10.82 -16.42
C ALA A 65 9.11 -10.22 -17.78
N LEU A 66 8.22 -9.22 -17.81
CA LEU A 66 7.80 -8.51 -19.02
C LEU A 66 8.70 -7.31 -19.35
N ARG A 67 9.39 -6.76 -18.36
CA ARG A 67 10.21 -5.55 -18.43
C ARG A 67 11.58 -5.81 -17.83
N PRO A 68 12.52 -6.40 -18.60
CA PRO A 68 13.88 -6.73 -18.14
C PRO A 68 14.73 -5.51 -17.73
N ASP A 69 14.29 -4.32 -18.10
CA ASP A 69 14.91 -3.05 -17.66
C ASP A 69 14.56 -2.68 -16.20
N LEU A 70 13.57 -3.34 -15.59
CA LEU A 70 13.16 -3.13 -14.21
C LEU A 70 13.77 -4.20 -13.30
N ALA A 71 14.25 -3.75 -12.14
CA ALA A 71 14.70 -4.62 -11.05
C ALA A 71 13.91 -4.27 -9.78
N SER A 72 13.17 -5.25 -9.26
CA SER A 72 12.37 -5.05 -8.04
C SER A 72 13.25 -5.06 -6.80
N LYS A 73 13.03 -4.10 -5.92
CA LYS A 73 13.62 -4.02 -4.58
C LYS A 73 12.52 -4.03 -3.53
N THR A 74 12.58 -4.96 -2.59
CA THR A 74 11.64 -5.02 -1.46
C THR A 74 11.92 -3.86 -0.49
N ASP A 75 10.84 -3.22 0.00
CA ASP A 75 10.89 -2.16 1.00
C ASP A 75 9.77 -2.39 2.03
N ASP A 76 10.15 -2.75 3.25
CA ASP A 76 9.23 -3.05 4.35
C ASP A 76 8.32 -1.87 4.71
N ARG A 77 8.75 -0.64 4.41
CA ARG A 77 7.96 0.58 4.63
C ARG A 77 6.73 0.65 3.74
N LEU A 78 6.66 -0.17 2.68
CA LEU A 78 5.52 -0.26 1.75
C LEU A 78 4.52 -1.36 2.12
N ALA A 79 4.73 -2.09 3.22
CA ALA A 79 3.79 -3.09 3.70
C ALA A 79 2.46 -2.45 4.13
N GLU A 80 1.36 -3.22 4.07
CA GLU A 80 0.07 -2.75 4.60
C GLU A 80 0.12 -2.58 6.12
N MET A 81 -0.83 -1.84 6.67
CA MET A 81 -0.99 -1.66 8.11
C MET A 81 -1.17 -3.01 8.80
N ASP A 82 -0.49 -3.17 9.93
CA ASP A 82 -0.64 -4.34 10.80
C ASP A 82 -1.86 -4.15 11.71
N PHE A 83 -2.86 -5.01 11.56
CA PHE A 83 -4.05 -5.03 12.42
C PHE A 83 -3.93 -6.01 13.59
N GLY A 84 -2.74 -6.56 13.82
CA GLY A 84 -2.47 -7.44 14.97
C GLY A 84 -3.44 -8.61 15.05
N SER A 85 -4.02 -8.83 16.24
CA SER A 85 -4.93 -9.94 16.49
C SER A 85 -6.27 -9.87 15.73
N TRP A 86 -6.57 -8.76 15.04
CA TRP A 86 -7.78 -8.65 14.21
C TRP A 86 -7.61 -9.33 12.85
N GLU A 87 -6.38 -9.56 12.42
CA GLU A 87 -6.12 -10.15 11.11
C GLU A 87 -6.66 -11.58 10.99
N GLY A 88 -7.29 -11.87 9.86
CA GLY A 88 -7.99 -13.12 9.62
C GLY A 88 -9.40 -13.21 10.22
N GLN A 89 -9.80 -12.23 11.02
CA GLN A 89 -11.16 -12.14 11.56
C GLN A 89 -12.05 -11.30 10.64
N ARG A 90 -13.36 -11.53 10.71
CA ARG A 90 -14.32 -10.67 10.02
C ARG A 90 -14.48 -9.34 10.77
N TRP A 91 -14.57 -8.23 10.04
CA TRP A 91 -14.79 -6.90 10.63
C TRP A 91 -16.07 -6.85 11.49
N ASP A 92 -17.14 -7.54 11.08
CA ASP A 92 -18.40 -7.62 11.82
C ASP A 92 -18.32 -8.48 13.09
N ALA A 93 -17.27 -9.29 13.24
CA ALA A 93 -17.03 -10.12 14.42
C ALA A 93 -16.12 -9.44 15.48
N LEU A 94 -15.47 -8.32 15.16
CA LEU A 94 -14.54 -7.64 16.09
C LEU A 94 -15.23 -6.97 17.28
N GLY A 95 -16.55 -6.76 17.20
CA GLY A 95 -17.33 -6.09 18.23
C GLY A 95 -17.22 -4.55 18.19
N ALA A 96 -18.35 -3.90 18.49
CA ALA A 96 -18.46 -2.44 18.41
C ALA A 96 -17.45 -1.73 19.33
N HIS A 97 -17.24 -2.23 20.55
CA HIS A 97 -16.35 -1.60 21.54
C HIS A 97 -14.90 -1.48 21.02
N ALA A 98 -14.39 -2.52 20.33
CA ALA A 98 -13.03 -2.51 19.79
C ALA A 98 -12.89 -1.51 18.64
N LEU A 99 -13.88 -1.47 17.75
CA LEU A 99 -13.95 -0.52 16.63
C LEU A 99 -14.12 0.92 17.11
N ASP A 100 -14.96 1.14 18.12
CA ASP A 100 -15.16 2.47 18.72
C ASP A 100 -13.89 2.98 19.39
N ALA A 101 -13.17 2.13 20.13
CA ALA A 101 -11.89 2.48 20.75
C ALA A 101 -10.87 2.92 19.69
N TRP A 102 -10.78 2.21 18.58
CA TRP A 102 -9.90 2.60 17.47
C TRP A 102 -10.32 3.92 16.82
N THR A 103 -11.61 4.09 16.53
CA THR A 103 -12.10 5.31 15.86
C THR A 103 -12.02 6.56 16.74
N GLN A 104 -12.12 6.42 18.07
CA GLN A 104 -11.98 7.51 19.05
C GLN A 104 -10.54 8.01 19.17
N ASP A 105 -9.56 7.12 19.04
CA ASP A 105 -8.13 7.46 19.04
C ASP A 105 -7.46 6.92 17.75
N PHE A 106 -8.02 7.30 16.62
CA PHE A 106 -7.64 6.78 15.31
C PHE A 106 -6.16 6.94 14.98
N ALA A 107 -5.58 8.03 15.43
CA ALA A 107 -4.19 8.38 15.21
C ALA A 107 -3.20 7.43 15.90
N HIS A 108 -3.50 7.07 17.16
CA HIS A 108 -2.51 6.46 18.05
C HIS A 108 -2.90 5.05 18.52
N HIS A 109 -4.18 4.72 18.55
CA HIS A 109 -4.62 3.39 18.96
C HIS A 109 -4.18 2.32 17.94
N PRO A 110 -3.38 1.31 18.36
CA PRO A 110 -2.97 0.21 17.48
C PRO A 110 -4.09 -0.85 17.47
N PRO A 111 -4.88 -0.98 16.39
CA PRO A 111 -5.94 -1.98 16.32
C PRO A 111 -5.38 -3.39 16.46
N GLY A 112 -6.01 -4.21 17.31
CA GLY A 112 -5.55 -5.56 17.60
C GLY A 112 -4.15 -5.67 18.22
N GLY A 113 -3.59 -4.55 18.72
CA GLY A 113 -2.21 -4.49 19.22
C GLY A 113 -1.15 -4.44 18.10
N GLY A 114 -1.57 -4.16 16.88
CA GLY A 114 -0.68 -4.04 15.72
C GLY A 114 -0.06 -2.65 15.56
N GLU A 115 -0.30 -1.99 14.43
CA GLU A 115 0.31 -0.71 14.07
C GLU A 115 -0.72 0.44 14.14
N SER A 116 -0.36 1.59 14.66
CA SER A 116 -1.22 2.77 14.62
C SER A 116 -1.15 3.47 13.25
N VAL A 117 -2.17 4.26 12.90
CA VAL A 117 -2.20 5.02 11.64
C VAL A 117 -1.00 5.97 11.53
N ASN A 118 -0.62 6.63 12.63
CA ASN A 118 0.55 7.52 12.61
C ASN A 118 1.87 6.78 12.47
N HIS A 119 1.99 5.52 12.89
CA HIS A 119 3.15 4.69 12.54
C HIS A 119 3.21 4.41 11.04
N VAL A 120 2.07 4.07 10.41
CA VAL A 120 1.99 3.93 8.94
C VAL A 120 2.43 5.23 8.25
N MET A 121 1.87 6.37 8.67
CA MET A 121 2.22 7.69 8.13
C MET A 121 3.73 7.96 8.24
N GLN A 122 4.34 7.64 9.38
CA GLN A 122 5.77 7.87 9.62
C GLN A 122 6.66 7.05 8.70
N ARG A 123 6.40 5.71 8.58
CA ARG A 123 7.23 4.85 7.71
C ARG A 123 7.04 5.16 6.22
N VAL A 124 5.81 5.48 5.81
CA VAL A 124 5.52 5.87 4.43
C VAL A 124 6.15 7.23 4.10
N ALA A 125 6.18 8.18 5.05
CA ALA A 125 6.90 9.44 4.88
C ALA A 125 8.40 9.23 4.63
N GLN A 126 9.04 8.33 5.39
CA GLN A 126 10.45 7.97 5.18
C GLN A 126 10.70 7.35 3.79
N ALA A 127 9.79 6.50 3.30
CA ALA A 127 9.87 5.93 1.96
C ALA A 127 9.72 7.03 0.89
N LEU A 128 8.78 7.96 1.08
CA LEU A 128 8.52 9.07 0.17
C LEU A 128 9.71 10.03 0.12
N ASP A 129 10.29 10.37 1.27
CA ASP A 129 11.49 11.23 1.34
C ASP A 129 12.71 10.56 0.66
N SER A 130 12.88 9.23 0.82
CA SER A 130 13.90 8.46 0.09
C SER A 130 13.69 8.49 -1.42
N THR A 131 12.42 8.37 -1.86
CA THR A 131 12.05 8.44 -3.28
C THR A 131 12.34 9.82 -3.87
N ARG A 132 11.98 10.91 -3.17
CA ARG A 132 12.29 12.28 -3.59
C ARG A 132 13.80 12.50 -3.77
N ASN A 133 14.59 11.98 -2.82
CA ASN A 133 16.05 12.11 -2.86
C ASN A 133 16.69 11.33 -4.00
N SER A 134 16.06 10.25 -4.50
CA SER A 134 16.59 9.47 -5.62
C SER A 134 16.60 10.24 -6.95
N GLY A 135 15.66 11.15 -7.13
CA GLY A 135 15.50 11.93 -8.37
C GLY A 135 15.01 11.12 -9.57
N GLN A 136 14.64 9.84 -9.38
CA GLN A 136 14.20 8.92 -10.45
C GLN A 136 12.69 8.73 -10.45
N ASP A 137 12.11 8.48 -11.63
CA ASP A 137 10.75 7.96 -11.72
C ASP A 137 10.68 6.64 -10.98
N THR A 138 9.72 6.54 -10.06
CA THR A 138 9.65 5.41 -9.12
C THR A 138 8.26 4.78 -9.14
N VAL A 139 8.23 3.46 -9.03
CA VAL A 139 7.02 2.64 -8.93
C VAL A 139 7.00 1.97 -7.57
N TRP A 140 5.90 2.13 -6.83
CA TRP A 140 5.64 1.39 -5.62
C TRP A 140 4.51 0.38 -5.86
N VAL A 141 4.80 -0.90 -5.76
CA VAL A 141 3.78 -1.95 -5.72
C VAL A 141 3.41 -2.18 -4.26
N THR A 142 2.20 -1.77 -3.88
CA THR A 142 1.82 -1.63 -2.49
C THR A 142 0.30 -1.84 -2.26
N HIS A 143 -0.25 -1.23 -1.22
CA HIS A 143 -1.58 -1.47 -0.66
C HIS A 143 -2.39 -0.18 -0.52
N ALA A 144 -3.70 -0.34 -0.30
CA ALA A 144 -4.63 0.79 -0.19
C ALA A 144 -4.27 1.75 0.95
N GLY A 145 -3.88 1.23 2.12
CA GLY A 145 -3.50 2.06 3.27
C GLY A 145 -2.26 2.91 3.00
N VAL A 146 -1.23 2.33 2.39
CA VAL A 146 0.00 3.04 2.00
C VAL A 146 -0.30 4.11 0.94
N ILE A 147 -1.15 3.81 -0.05
CA ILE A 147 -1.55 4.79 -1.07
C ILE A 147 -2.28 5.97 -0.43
N ARG A 148 -3.22 5.72 0.48
CA ARG A 148 -3.94 6.77 1.24
C ARG A 148 -2.99 7.63 2.06
N ALA A 149 -2.06 7.00 2.80
CA ALA A 149 -1.01 7.71 3.55
C ALA A 149 -0.17 8.59 2.62
N THR A 150 0.22 8.07 1.45
CA THR A 150 1.01 8.83 0.47
C THR A 150 0.24 10.04 -0.06
N ARG A 151 -1.05 9.93 -0.33
CA ARG A 151 -1.90 11.06 -0.75
C ARG A 151 -1.90 12.19 0.29
N LEU A 152 -2.05 11.85 1.58
CA LEU A 152 -2.00 12.82 2.68
C LEU A 152 -0.63 13.49 2.78
N LEU A 153 0.45 12.73 2.68
CA LEU A 153 1.81 13.24 2.70
C LEU A 153 2.10 14.17 1.52
N LEU A 154 1.58 13.86 0.33
CA LEU A 154 1.70 14.72 -0.85
C LEU A 154 0.90 16.02 -0.71
N ALA A 155 -0.22 15.99 0.03
CA ALA A 155 -0.99 17.18 0.40
C ALA A 155 -0.36 17.98 1.57
N GLY A 156 0.80 17.55 2.09
CA GLY A 156 1.51 18.23 3.19
C GLY A 156 1.08 17.78 4.60
N GLN A 157 0.16 16.82 4.72
CA GLN A 157 -0.31 16.31 6.00
C GLN A 157 0.56 15.12 6.45
N ARG A 158 1.38 15.33 7.47
CA ARG A 158 2.30 14.30 7.98
C ARG A 158 1.73 13.45 9.13
N GLN A 159 0.63 13.87 9.72
CA GLN A 159 -0.06 13.18 10.81
C GLN A 159 -1.57 13.23 10.59
N VAL A 160 -2.26 12.25 11.11
CA VAL A 160 -3.72 12.16 11.15
C VAL A 160 -4.15 12.25 12.62
N GLN A 161 -5.21 12.97 12.90
CA GLN A 161 -5.78 13.07 14.25
C GLN A 161 -7.09 12.26 14.33
N HIS A 162 -7.93 12.37 13.31
CA HIS A 162 -9.27 11.81 13.32
C HIS A 162 -9.55 10.93 12.10
N ALA A 163 -10.44 9.96 12.28
CA ALA A 163 -10.79 9.00 11.22
C ALA A 163 -11.36 9.67 9.95
N HIS A 164 -12.06 10.81 10.07
CA HIS A 164 -12.61 11.52 8.93
C HIS A 164 -11.54 12.17 8.02
N GLU A 165 -10.30 12.34 8.51
CA GLU A 165 -9.18 12.84 7.72
C GLU A 165 -8.59 11.74 6.82
N TRP A 166 -8.88 10.46 7.11
CA TRP A 166 -8.36 9.35 6.32
C TRP A 166 -9.14 9.18 5.03
N PRO A 167 -8.49 9.20 3.85
CA PRO A 167 -9.19 9.07 2.58
C PRO A 167 -10.00 7.77 2.48
N THR A 168 -11.27 7.86 2.11
CA THR A 168 -12.14 6.69 1.96
C THR A 168 -11.94 5.99 0.61
N GLU A 169 -11.62 6.75 -0.43
CA GLU A 169 -11.40 6.21 -1.77
C GLU A 169 -10.14 5.36 -1.84
N ALA A 170 -10.24 4.23 -2.51
CA ALA A 170 -9.11 3.35 -2.79
C ALA A 170 -8.91 3.20 -4.29
N VAL A 171 -7.66 3.13 -4.71
CA VAL A 171 -7.32 2.67 -6.06
C VAL A 171 -7.85 1.25 -6.24
N PRO A 172 -8.54 0.92 -7.35
CA PRO A 172 -8.98 -0.45 -7.61
C PRO A 172 -7.83 -1.46 -7.57
N PHE A 173 -8.13 -2.72 -7.27
CA PHE A 173 -7.11 -3.77 -7.31
C PHE A 173 -6.48 -3.87 -8.69
N GLY A 174 -5.14 -3.97 -8.74
CA GLY A 174 -4.37 -4.04 -9.96
C GLY A 174 -4.24 -2.74 -10.74
N ALA A 175 -4.88 -1.65 -10.29
CA ALA A 175 -4.77 -0.33 -10.88
C ALA A 175 -3.72 0.53 -10.16
N TRP A 176 -3.49 1.74 -10.70
CA TRP A 176 -2.50 2.67 -10.18
C TRP A 176 -2.93 4.12 -10.35
N GLU A 177 -2.25 4.99 -9.64
CA GLU A 177 -2.29 6.44 -9.84
C GLU A 177 -0.86 6.99 -9.96
N VAL A 178 -0.73 8.19 -10.51
CA VAL A 178 0.57 8.81 -10.80
C VAL A 178 0.61 10.21 -10.23
N HIS A 179 1.66 10.50 -9.48
CA HIS A 179 1.89 11.81 -8.86
C HIS A 179 3.21 12.41 -9.33
N GLY A 180 3.19 13.72 -9.65
CA GLY A 180 4.41 14.49 -9.84
C GLY A 180 5.08 14.74 -8.49
N LEU A 181 6.38 14.46 -8.38
CA LEU A 181 7.16 14.83 -7.21
C LEU A 181 8.12 15.97 -7.56
N SER A 182 8.03 17.07 -6.82
CA SER A 182 9.08 18.09 -6.74
C SER A 182 10.20 17.63 -5.80
N ARG A 183 11.41 18.04 -6.09
CA ARG A 183 12.55 17.87 -5.18
C ARG A 183 12.36 18.71 -3.94
#